data_8f8d09901e483e7583612148c8aaa8dc
#
_entry.id   8f8d09901e483e7583612148c8aaa8dc
#
_cell.length_a   1.000
_cell.length_b   1.000
_cell.length_c   1.000
_cell.angle_alpha   90.00
_cell.angle_beta   90.00
_cell.angle_gamma   90.00
#
_symmetry.space_group_name_H-M   'P 1'
#
loop_
_entity.id
_entity.type
_entity.pdbx_description
1 polymer ?
#
loop_
_entity_poly.entity_id
_entity_poly.type
_entity_poly.pdbx_seq_one_letter_code
_entity_poly.pdbx_strand_id
1 'polypeptide(L)'
;MLDQGLKKINKGKELILMNWNMVSAIGTILAAFVGILGIWLNVWDKQRKLDVQFEFIPSAKLYISNNSQRSVAVTKIICSIDKHMFYVEHLEGLQEIYLQPATSKSVSLKKDEIYNSYFQHQLESICNPERKVSIILYDNYNRKYELKTGFPIGVFKE
;
A
#
# COMPACT_ATOMS: atom_id res chain seq x y z
N MET A 1 56.14 -45.53 20.68
CA MET A 1 55.23 -45.62 19.49
C MET A 1 53.72 -45.38 19.78
N LEU A 2 53.25 -45.73 20.98
CA LEU A 2 51.80 -45.51 21.34
C LEU A 2 51.40 -44.03 21.49
N ASP A 3 52.29 -43.12 21.85
CA ASP A 3 51.99 -41.76 22.15
C ASP A 3 51.72 -40.89 20.87
N GLN A 4 52.30 -41.24 19.72
CA GLN A 4 52.06 -40.59 18.46
C GLN A 4 50.68 -40.91 17.81
N GLY A 5 50.21 -42.15 18.11
CA GLY A 5 48.92 -42.64 17.67
C GLY A 5 47.73 -41.86 18.35
N LEU A 6 47.89 -41.73 19.69
CA LEU A 6 46.89 -41.01 20.49
C LEU A 6 46.77 -39.53 20.14
N LYS A 7 47.89 -38.82 19.85
CA LYS A 7 47.89 -37.42 19.39
C LYS A 7 47.20 -37.23 18.03
N LYS A 8 47.36 -38.20 17.13
CA LYS A 8 46.75 -38.15 15.80
C LYS A 8 45.22 -38.34 15.85
N ILE A 9 44.74 -39.23 16.75
CA ILE A 9 43.32 -39.49 16.97
C ILE A 9 42.64 -38.30 17.63
N ASN A 10 43.27 -37.65 18.61
CA ASN A 10 42.72 -36.43 19.24
C ASN A 10 42.63 -35.26 18.26
N LYS A 11 43.65 -35.04 17.42
CA LYS A 11 43.64 -34.00 16.41
C LYS A 11 42.52 -34.21 15.36
N GLY A 12 42.25 -35.47 15.00
CA GLY A 12 41.13 -35.80 14.10
C GLY A 12 39.75 -35.54 14.72
N LYS A 13 39.59 -35.85 16.02
CA LYS A 13 38.34 -35.56 16.75
C LYS A 13 38.09 -34.05 16.92
N GLU A 14 39.11 -33.25 17.20
CA GLU A 14 38.99 -31.77 17.28
C GLU A 14 38.63 -31.16 15.94
N LEU A 15 39.21 -31.65 14.85
CA LEU A 15 38.86 -31.16 13.48
C LEU A 15 37.42 -31.49 13.10
N ILE A 16 36.94 -32.69 13.46
CA ILE A 16 35.55 -33.10 13.21
C ILE A 16 34.58 -32.25 14.05
N LEU A 17 34.88 -32.05 15.34
CA LEU A 17 34.06 -31.22 16.22
C LEU A 17 34.02 -29.77 15.77
N MET A 18 35.15 -29.21 15.31
CA MET A 18 35.21 -27.85 14.77
C MET A 18 34.40 -27.70 13.49
N ASN A 19 34.40 -28.72 12.63
CA ASN A 19 33.58 -28.72 11.40
C ASN A 19 32.07 -28.80 11.70
N TRP A 20 31.65 -29.61 12.68
CA TRP A 20 30.26 -29.69 13.10
C TRP A 20 29.76 -28.39 13.73
N ASN A 21 30.56 -27.73 14.55
CA ASN A 21 30.22 -26.46 15.15
C ASN A 21 30.06 -25.35 14.07
N MET A 22 30.92 -25.38 13.06
CA MET A 22 30.85 -24.43 11.94
C MET A 22 29.63 -24.67 11.07
N VAL A 23 29.28 -25.91 10.78
CA VAL A 23 28.07 -26.29 10.03
C VAL A 23 26.81 -25.88 10.81
N SER A 24 26.80 -26.14 12.13
CA SER A 24 25.69 -25.74 13.00
C SER A 24 25.53 -24.22 13.08
N ALA A 25 26.62 -23.48 13.19
CA ALA A 25 26.59 -22.02 13.20
C ALA A 25 26.05 -21.44 11.87
N ILE A 26 26.49 -21.97 10.73
CA ILE A 26 25.98 -21.57 9.41
C ILE A 26 24.47 -21.89 9.29
N GLY A 27 24.07 -23.10 9.73
CA GLY A 27 22.66 -23.51 9.74
C GLY A 27 21.78 -22.54 10.57
N THR A 28 22.27 -22.15 11.75
CA THR A 28 21.56 -21.21 12.62
C THR A 28 21.44 -19.82 11.99
N ILE A 29 22.47 -19.31 11.36
CA ILE A 29 22.47 -18.02 10.66
C ILE A 29 21.47 -18.06 9.49
N LEU A 30 21.49 -19.12 8.69
CA LEU A 30 20.54 -19.29 7.58
C LEU A 30 19.10 -19.39 8.08
N ALA A 31 18.84 -20.14 9.14
CA ALA A 31 17.50 -20.24 9.73
C ALA A 31 17.00 -18.89 10.26
N ALA A 32 17.87 -18.11 10.92
CA ALA A 32 17.54 -16.77 11.38
C ALA A 32 17.24 -15.84 10.21
N PHE A 33 18.02 -15.89 9.13
CA PHE A 33 17.82 -15.09 7.94
C PHE A 33 16.50 -15.42 7.23
N VAL A 34 16.18 -16.70 7.08
CA VAL A 34 14.89 -17.17 6.52
C VAL A 34 13.72 -16.72 7.41
N GLY A 35 13.88 -16.80 8.73
CA GLY A 35 12.88 -16.32 9.68
C GLY A 35 12.61 -14.82 9.55
N ILE A 36 13.66 -14.01 9.48
CA ILE A 36 13.55 -12.53 9.29
C ILE A 36 12.91 -12.22 7.94
N LEU A 37 13.32 -12.88 6.86
CA LEU A 37 12.71 -12.73 5.54
C LEU A 37 11.23 -13.11 5.54
N GLY A 38 10.86 -14.20 6.21
CA GLY A 38 9.46 -14.64 6.33
C GLY A 38 8.61 -13.62 7.10
N ILE A 39 9.13 -13.06 8.19
CA ILE A 39 8.46 -11.98 8.94
C ILE A 39 8.33 -10.74 8.06
N TRP A 40 9.39 -10.34 7.38
CA TRP A 40 9.40 -9.14 6.53
C TRP A 40 8.41 -9.25 5.37
N LEU A 41 8.39 -10.38 4.65
CA LEU A 41 7.44 -10.65 3.57
C LEU A 41 6.00 -10.67 4.09
N ASN A 42 5.75 -11.30 5.25
CA ASN A 42 4.42 -11.36 5.86
C ASN A 42 3.94 -9.97 6.33
N VAL A 43 4.84 -9.15 6.89
CA VAL A 43 4.51 -7.76 7.26
C VAL A 43 4.24 -6.94 6.01
N TRP A 44 5.02 -7.11 4.94
CA TRP A 44 4.83 -6.38 3.69
C TRP A 44 3.56 -6.80 2.96
N ASP A 45 3.22 -8.07 2.98
CA ASP A 45 1.98 -8.59 2.39
C ASP A 45 0.74 -8.16 3.18
N LYS A 46 0.82 -8.08 4.51
CA LYS A 46 -0.23 -7.56 5.40
C LYS A 46 -0.42 -6.04 5.30
N GLN A 47 0.52 -5.32 4.71
CA GLN A 47 0.41 -3.88 4.44
C GLN A 47 -0.36 -3.55 3.16
N ARG A 48 -0.80 -4.52 2.40
CA ARG A 48 -1.59 -4.35 1.19
C ARG A 48 -3.01 -3.93 1.55
N LYS A 49 -3.28 -2.88 1.14
CA LYS A 49 -3.64 -1.98 0.06
C LYS A 49 -5.13 -2.04 -0.18
N LEU A 50 -5.75 -0.91 -0.01
CA LEU A 50 -7.07 -0.72 -0.58
C LEU A 50 -6.95 -0.90 -2.10
N ASP A 51 -7.87 -1.65 -2.67
CA ASP A 51 -8.12 -1.64 -4.11
C ASP A 51 -9.19 -0.60 -4.39
N VAL A 52 -8.92 0.29 -5.33
CA VAL A 52 -9.77 1.43 -5.62
C VAL A 52 -10.14 1.41 -7.09
N GLN A 53 -11.44 1.39 -7.37
CA GLN A 53 -12.00 1.41 -8.70
C GLN A 53 -12.96 2.59 -8.84
N PHE A 54 -13.01 3.21 -10.00
CA PHE A 54 -13.88 4.33 -10.29
C PHE A 54 -14.79 4.02 -11.46
N GLU A 55 -16.07 4.24 -11.24
CA GLU A 55 -17.11 4.10 -12.25
C GLU A 55 -17.81 5.45 -12.44
N PHE A 56 -17.95 5.87 -13.69
CA PHE A 56 -18.49 7.18 -14.01
C PHE A 56 -19.98 7.17 -14.39
N ILE A 57 -20.48 6.08 -14.94
CA ILE A 57 -21.85 5.97 -15.46
C ILE A 57 -22.68 4.98 -14.62
N PRO A 58 -23.90 5.34 -14.17
CA PRO A 58 -24.63 6.59 -14.41
C PRO A 58 -24.23 7.73 -13.48
N SER A 59 -23.49 7.47 -12.42
CA SER A 59 -23.02 8.45 -11.45
C SER A 59 -21.55 8.21 -11.11
N ALA A 60 -20.81 9.25 -10.74
CA ALA A 60 -19.44 9.12 -10.30
C ALA A 60 -19.37 8.35 -8.98
N LYS A 61 -18.97 7.09 -9.03
CA LYS A 61 -18.86 6.19 -7.88
C LYS A 61 -17.45 5.68 -7.71
N LEU A 62 -16.99 5.71 -6.49
CA LEU A 62 -15.72 5.16 -6.08
C LEU A 62 -15.96 3.88 -5.29
N TYR A 63 -15.47 2.76 -5.79
CA TYR A 63 -15.51 1.48 -5.10
C TYR A 63 -14.17 1.27 -4.40
N ILE A 64 -14.22 1.04 -3.11
CA ILE A 64 -13.04 0.86 -2.28
C ILE A 64 -13.13 -0.50 -1.62
N SER A 65 -12.19 -1.38 -1.91
CA SER A 65 -12.11 -2.74 -1.35
C SER A 65 -10.90 -2.88 -0.45
N ASN A 66 -11.12 -3.42 0.74
CA ASN A 66 -10.04 -3.70 1.67
C ASN A 66 -9.56 -5.15 1.53
N ASN A 67 -8.48 -5.35 0.79
CA ASN A 67 -7.86 -6.66 0.61
C ASN A 67 -6.81 -6.98 1.70
N SER A 68 -6.71 -6.16 2.74
CA SER A 68 -5.81 -6.41 3.87
C SER A 68 -6.48 -7.24 4.97
N GLN A 69 -5.69 -7.76 5.89
CA GLN A 69 -6.17 -8.48 7.07
C GLN A 69 -6.56 -7.56 8.25
N ARG A 70 -6.46 -6.25 8.09
CA ARG A 70 -6.77 -5.26 9.11
C ARG A 70 -7.87 -4.33 8.64
N SER A 71 -8.65 -3.85 9.57
CA SER A 71 -9.62 -2.80 9.28
C SER A 71 -8.88 -1.51 8.90
N VAL A 72 -9.41 -0.83 7.90
CA VAL A 72 -8.85 0.43 7.36
C VAL A 72 -9.98 1.44 7.28
N ALA A 73 -9.71 2.67 7.68
CA ALA A 73 -10.63 3.78 7.48
C ALA A 73 -10.05 4.73 6.42
N VAL A 74 -10.89 5.14 5.46
CA VAL A 74 -10.54 6.22 4.53
C VAL A 74 -10.94 7.53 5.20
N THR A 75 -9.98 8.43 5.34
CA THR A 75 -10.13 9.70 6.06
C THR A 75 -10.21 10.89 5.11
N LYS A 76 -9.73 10.75 3.87
CA LYS A 76 -9.64 11.86 2.94
C LYS A 76 -9.71 11.38 1.50
N ILE A 77 -10.49 12.09 0.68
CA ILE A 77 -10.57 11.91 -0.77
C ILE A 77 -10.15 13.23 -1.43
N ILE A 78 -9.26 13.16 -2.39
CA ILE A 78 -8.74 14.33 -3.11
C ILE A 78 -8.89 14.10 -4.60
N CYS A 79 -9.37 15.08 -5.33
CA CYS A 79 -9.26 15.12 -6.78
C CYS A 79 -8.11 16.03 -7.20
N SER A 80 -7.30 15.56 -8.14
CA SER A 80 -6.14 16.31 -8.64
C SER A 80 -5.97 16.17 -10.14
N ILE A 81 -5.38 17.20 -10.75
CA ILE A 81 -4.94 17.23 -12.15
C ILE A 81 -3.49 17.68 -12.15
N ASP A 82 -2.60 16.92 -12.80
CA ASP A 82 -1.16 17.21 -12.89
C ASP A 82 -0.52 17.54 -11.53
N LYS A 83 -0.90 16.80 -10.47
CA LYS A 83 -0.48 16.99 -9.07
C LYS A 83 -1.05 18.23 -8.36
N HIS A 84 -1.83 19.07 -9.05
CA HIS A 84 -2.55 20.17 -8.41
C HIS A 84 -3.86 19.66 -7.83
N MET A 85 -4.02 19.79 -6.52
CA MET A 85 -5.25 19.46 -5.80
C MET A 85 -6.26 20.59 -5.99
N PHE A 86 -7.49 20.24 -6.36
CA PHE A 86 -8.56 21.23 -6.52
C PHE A 86 -9.82 20.91 -5.74
N TYR A 87 -10.01 19.64 -5.36
CA TYR A 87 -11.13 19.19 -4.53
C TYR A 87 -10.59 18.32 -3.41
N VAL A 88 -11.03 18.59 -2.20
CA VAL A 88 -10.62 17.84 -1.02
C VAL A 88 -11.84 17.59 -0.17
N GLU A 89 -12.20 16.32 0.01
CA GLU A 89 -13.24 15.90 0.93
C GLU A 89 -12.58 15.25 2.16
N HIS A 90 -12.79 15.87 3.31
CA HIS A 90 -12.38 15.31 4.59
C HIS A 90 -13.52 14.47 5.16
N LEU A 91 -13.23 13.22 5.42
CA LEU A 91 -14.17 12.29 6.04
C LEU A 91 -13.82 12.22 7.53
N GLU A 92 -14.61 12.92 8.37
CA GLU A 92 -14.37 12.97 9.80
C GLU A 92 -15.55 12.36 10.57
N GLY A 93 -15.24 11.67 11.65
CA GLY A 93 -16.22 11.10 12.56
C GLY A 93 -17.11 10.04 11.90
N LEU A 94 -18.43 10.27 11.89
CA LEU A 94 -19.39 9.30 11.34
C LEU A 94 -19.35 9.16 9.81
N GLN A 95 -18.63 10.04 9.12
CA GLN A 95 -18.47 9.99 7.66
C GLN A 95 -17.24 9.19 7.22
N GLU A 96 -16.36 8.81 8.15
CA GLU A 96 -15.24 7.94 7.82
C GLU A 96 -15.71 6.62 7.21
N ILE A 97 -15.04 6.22 6.13
CA ILE A 97 -15.37 4.98 5.43
C ILE A 97 -14.59 3.85 6.08
N TYR A 98 -15.18 3.21 7.05
CA TYR A 98 -14.62 2.03 7.69
C TYR A 98 -14.81 0.79 6.83
N LEU A 99 -13.71 0.12 6.54
CA LEU A 99 -13.63 -1.12 5.78
C LEU A 99 -13.03 -2.22 6.63
N GLN A 100 -13.82 -3.24 6.93
CA GLN A 100 -13.32 -4.47 7.53
C GLN A 100 -12.50 -5.28 6.52
N PRO A 101 -11.68 -6.24 6.96
CA PRO A 101 -11.01 -7.17 6.05
C PRO A 101 -11.99 -7.82 5.07
N ALA A 102 -11.58 -7.94 3.80
CA ALA A 102 -12.35 -8.52 2.71
C ALA A 102 -13.72 -7.87 2.47
N THR A 103 -13.89 -6.59 2.83
CA THR A 103 -15.13 -5.84 2.55
C THR A 103 -14.89 -4.72 1.53
N SER A 104 -15.97 -4.35 0.84
CA SER A 104 -16.00 -3.26 -0.13
C SER A 104 -17.09 -2.27 0.22
N LYS A 105 -16.85 -1.00 -0.06
CA LYS A 105 -17.87 0.06 0.01
C LYS A 105 -17.81 0.94 -1.23
N SER A 106 -18.96 1.50 -1.60
CA SER A 106 -19.04 2.50 -2.66
C SER A 106 -19.33 3.88 -2.08
N VAL A 107 -18.71 4.88 -2.66
CA VAL A 107 -18.90 6.29 -2.32
C VAL A 107 -19.32 7.02 -3.58
N SER A 108 -20.41 7.76 -3.51
CA SER A 108 -20.84 8.63 -4.60
C SER A 108 -20.11 9.95 -4.50
N LEU A 109 -19.44 10.35 -5.58
CA LEU A 109 -18.81 11.66 -5.67
C LEU A 109 -19.75 12.64 -6.37
N LYS A 110 -19.79 13.87 -5.88
CA LYS A 110 -20.59 14.94 -6.44
C LYS A 110 -19.85 15.57 -7.61
N LYS A 111 -20.30 15.29 -8.83
CA LYS A 111 -19.64 15.70 -10.07
C LYS A 111 -19.53 17.22 -10.18
N ASP A 112 -20.64 17.92 -9.94
CA ASP A 112 -20.75 19.38 -9.98
C ASP A 112 -19.81 20.06 -8.98
N GLU A 113 -19.71 19.56 -7.76
CA GLU A 113 -18.77 20.10 -6.77
C GLU A 113 -17.31 19.92 -7.23
N ILE A 114 -16.96 18.75 -7.79
CA ILE A 114 -15.62 18.48 -8.32
C ILE A 114 -15.31 19.42 -9.48
N TYR A 115 -16.25 19.57 -10.44
CA TYR A 115 -16.11 20.45 -11.59
C TYR A 115 -15.93 21.91 -11.15
N ASN A 116 -16.83 22.40 -10.31
CA ASN A 116 -16.80 23.78 -9.83
C ASN A 116 -15.53 24.09 -9.03
N SER A 117 -15.09 23.17 -8.19
CA SER A 117 -13.83 23.32 -7.43
C SER A 117 -12.62 23.48 -8.34
N TYR A 118 -12.56 22.75 -9.46
CA TYR A 118 -11.48 22.88 -10.42
C TYR A 118 -11.44 24.28 -11.03
N PHE A 119 -12.59 24.82 -11.47
CA PHE A 119 -12.65 26.11 -12.12
C PHE A 119 -12.51 27.29 -11.14
N GLN A 120 -12.89 27.12 -9.88
CA GLN A 120 -12.70 28.14 -8.84
C GLN A 120 -11.23 28.30 -8.43
N HIS A 121 -10.45 27.22 -8.44
CA HIS A 121 -9.06 27.25 -7.99
C HIS A 121 -8.05 27.57 -9.10
N GLN A 122 -8.48 27.56 -10.35
CA GLN A 122 -7.62 27.90 -11.48
C GLN A 122 -8.06 29.21 -12.11
N LEU A 123 -7.13 30.14 -12.23
CA LEU A 123 -7.32 31.34 -13.03
C LEU A 123 -7.84 30.93 -14.43
N GLU A 124 -8.91 31.49 -14.88
CA GLU A 124 -9.69 31.12 -16.08
C GLU A 124 -8.85 30.85 -17.35
N SER A 125 -7.65 31.43 -17.44
CA SER A 125 -6.75 31.29 -18.58
C SER A 125 -6.06 29.91 -18.73
N ILE A 126 -6.14 29.01 -17.73
CA ILE A 126 -5.42 27.74 -17.72
C ILE A 126 -6.38 26.53 -17.66
N CYS A 127 -7.67 26.76 -17.58
CA CYS A 127 -8.67 25.71 -17.49
C CYS A 127 -8.76 24.93 -18.82
N ASN A 128 -8.24 23.72 -18.83
CA ASN A 128 -8.38 22.81 -19.96
C ASN A 128 -9.32 21.65 -19.56
N PRO A 129 -10.53 21.58 -20.15
CA PRO A 129 -11.52 20.54 -19.82
C PRO A 129 -11.09 19.12 -20.22
N GLU A 130 -10.11 18.98 -21.11
CA GLU A 130 -9.58 17.68 -21.57
C GLU A 130 -8.58 17.04 -20.58
N ARG A 131 -8.17 17.76 -19.54
CA ARG A 131 -7.23 17.22 -18.55
C ARG A 131 -7.87 16.12 -17.73
N LYS A 132 -7.13 15.03 -17.56
CA LYS A 132 -7.59 13.82 -16.85
C LYS A 132 -7.50 13.99 -15.35
N VAL A 133 -8.55 13.59 -14.67
CA VAL A 133 -8.65 13.62 -13.21
C VAL A 133 -7.97 12.39 -12.62
N SER A 134 -7.23 12.62 -11.55
CA SER A 134 -6.75 11.56 -10.64
C SER A 134 -7.45 11.69 -9.30
N ILE A 135 -7.83 10.56 -8.71
CA ILE A 135 -8.42 10.49 -7.38
C ILE A 135 -7.36 9.92 -6.43
N ILE A 136 -7.17 10.60 -5.32
CA ILE A 136 -6.20 10.25 -4.28
C ILE A 136 -6.96 10.03 -2.99
N LEU A 137 -6.78 8.87 -2.37
CA LEU A 137 -7.34 8.56 -1.06
C LEU A 137 -6.21 8.51 -0.03
N TYR A 138 -6.55 8.89 1.19
CA TYR A 138 -5.70 8.67 2.35
C TYR A 138 -6.45 7.81 3.36
N ASP A 139 -5.74 6.85 3.93
CA ASP A 139 -6.26 6.03 5.01
C ASP A 139 -5.88 6.60 6.39
N ASN A 140 -6.41 6.00 7.44
CA ASN A 140 -6.11 6.35 8.83
C ASN A 140 -4.65 6.08 9.25
N TYR A 141 -3.85 5.45 8.39
CA TYR A 141 -2.41 5.28 8.55
C TYR A 141 -1.61 6.29 7.70
N ASN A 142 -2.30 7.28 7.12
CA ASN A 142 -1.75 8.31 6.22
C ASN A 142 -1.09 7.73 4.95
N ARG A 143 -1.58 6.59 4.48
CA ARG A 143 -1.12 5.98 3.23
C ARG A 143 -1.90 6.57 2.07
N LYS A 144 -1.16 6.87 1.00
CA LYS A 144 -1.71 7.42 -0.23
C LYS A 144 -2.03 6.31 -1.23
N TYR A 145 -3.25 6.32 -1.76
CA TYR A 145 -3.71 5.49 -2.87
C TYR A 145 -4.11 6.40 -4.02
N GLU A 146 -3.49 6.24 -5.17
CA GLU A 146 -3.74 7.09 -6.33
C GLU A 146 -4.35 6.29 -7.46
N LEU A 147 -5.50 6.75 -7.94
CA LEU A 147 -6.23 6.19 -9.06
C LEU A 147 -6.30 7.22 -10.19
N LYS A 148 -5.75 6.90 -11.34
CA LYS A 148 -5.95 7.67 -12.58
C LYS A 148 -7.28 7.25 -13.20
N THR A 149 -8.27 8.13 -13.16
CA THR A 149 -9.62 7.78 -13.64
C THR A 149 -9.69 7.57 -15.16
N GLY A 150 -8.78 8.19 -15.90
CA GLY A 150 -8.83 8.24 -17.37
C GLY A 150 -9.83 9.24 -17.93
N PHE A 151 -10.74 9.79 -17.11
CA PHE A 151 -11.78 10.73 -17.53
C PHE A 151 -11.28 12.18 -17.46
N PRO A 152 -11.58 12.99 -18.49
CA PRO A 152 -11.28 14.41 -18.46
C PRO A 152 -12.22 15.15 -17.52
N ILE A 153 -11.77 16.29 -16.97
CA ILE A 153 -12.58 17.07 -16.02
C ILE A 153 -13.88 17.60 -16.65
N GLY A 154 -13.89 17.82 -17.96
CA GLY A 154 -15.06 18.31 -18.70
C GLY A 154 -16.28 17.37 -18.59
N VAL A 155 -16.09 16.06 -18.39
CA VAL A 155 -17.23 15.13 -18.25
C VAL A 155 -17.88 15.19 -16.86
N PHE A 156 -17.28 15.89 -15.90
CA PHE A 156 -17.86 16.13 -14.58
C PHE A 156 -18.83 17.31 -14.57
N LYS A 157 -18.94 18.04 -15.67
CA LYS A 157 -19.96 19.05 -15.86
C LYS A 157 -21.30 18.35 -16.10
N GLU A 158 -22.29 18.62 -15.29
CA GLU A 158 -23.70 18.23 -15.55
C GLU A 158 -24.35 19.14 -16.58
#